data_d9ba356ea60e53fd0b5435e894766ddd
#
_entry.id   d9ba356ea60e53fd0b5435e894766ddd
#
_cell.length_a   1.000
_cell.length_b   1.000
_cell.length_c   1.000
_cell.angle_alpha   90.00
_cell.angle_beta   90.00
_cell.angle_gamma   90.00
#
_symmetry.space_group_name_H-M   'P 1'
#
loop_
_entity.id
_entity.type
_entity.pdbx_description
1 polymer ?
#
loop_
_entity_poly.entity_id
_entity_poly.type
_entity_poly.pdbx_seq_one_letter_code
_entity_poly.pdbx_strand_id
1 'polypeptide(L)'
;MIPRVIEAKYIKDYILFIRFSDGSEGEVDFEQEIEGEIFEPLRDIPYFKNFNVNQELHTVVWPNGADFAPEFLYEKLQVLA
;
A
#
# COMPACT_ATOMS: atom_id res chain seq x y z
N MET A 1 -19.75 -2.29 0.46
CA MET A 1 -18.70 -2.91 -0.35
C MET A 1 -17.38 -2.20 -0.10
N ILE A 2 -16.33 -2.97 0.06
CA ILE A 2 -15.00 -2.41 0.35
C ILE A 2 -14.35 -2.00 -0.98
N PRO A 3 -13.86 -0.74 -1.11
CA PRO A 3 -13.20 -0.33 -2.33
C PRO A 3 -11.93 -1.13 -2.57
N ARG A 4 -11.59 -1.28 -3.85
CA ARG A 4 -10.38 -2.01 -4.27
C ARG A 4 -9.31 -1.02 -4.68
N VAL A 5 -8.05 -1.35 -4.41
CA VAL A 5 -6.94 -0.56 -4.90
C VAL A 5 -6.82 -0.80 -6.40
N ILE A 6 -6.88 0.28 -7.19
CA ILE A 6 -6.77 0.18 -8.65
C ILE A 6 -5.49 0.80 -9.17
N GLU A 7 -4.82 1.64 -8.40
CA GLU A 7 -3.57 2.26 -8.81
C GLU A 7 -2.72 2.57 -7.59
N ALA A 8 -1.40 2.44 -7.74
CA ALA A 8 -0.44 2.82 -6.70
C ALA A 8 0.83 3.33 -7.36
N LYS A 9 1.42 4.38 -6.78
CA LYS A 9 2.66 4.97 -7.27
C LYS A 9 3.57 5.31 -6.10
N TYR A 10 4.87 5.12 -6.29
CA TYR A 10 5.85 5.51 -5.29
C TYR A 10 6.04 7.03 -5.29
N ILE A 11 5.99 7.63 -4.11
CA ILE A 11 6.19 9.07 -3.97
C ILE A 11 7.60 9.35 -3.44
N LYS A 12 7.87 8.96 -2.19
CA LYS A 12 9.18 9.12 -1.55
C LYS A 12 9.19 8.31 -0.27
N ASP A 13 10.37 8.07 0.30
CA ASP A 13 10.52 7.36 1.57
C ASP A 13 9.66 6.10 1.58
N TYR A 14 8.71 5.98 2.51
CA TYR A 14 7.79 4.85 2.59
C TYR A 14 6.36 5.30 2.27
N ILE A 15 6.22 6.26 1.38
CA ILE A 15 4.93 6.84 1.02
C ILE A 15 4.54 6.42 -0.38
N LEU A 16 3.33 5.86 -0.52
CA LEU A 16 2.74 5.53 -1.80
C LEU A 16 1.49 6.36 -2.03
N PHE A 17 1.27 6.77 -3.28
CA PHE A 17 -0.02 7.28 -3.71
C PHE A 17 -0.91 6.08 -4.01
N ILE A 18 -2.14 6.07 -3.48
CA ILE A 18 -3.09 4.97 -3.66
C ILE A 18 -4.39 5.54 -4.19
N ARG A 19 -4.95 4.91 -5.21
CA ARG A 19 -6.28 5.22 -5.72
C ARG A 19 -7.18 4.00 -5.60
N PHE A 20 -8.40 4.23 -5.15
CA PHE A 20 -9.40 3.18 -4.95
C PHE A 20 -10.48 3.22 -6.01
N SER A 21 -11.21 2.10 -6.15
CA SER A 21 -12.23 1.93 -7.17
C SER A 21 -13.43 2.87 -7.00
N ASP A 22 -13.62 3.45 -5.82
CA ASP A 22 -14.69 4.40 -5.57
C ASP A 22 -14.28 5.85 -5.88
N GLY A 23 -13.07 6.05 -6.40
CA GLY A 23 -12.56 7.38 -6.70
C GLY A 23 -11.76 8.02 -5.59
N SER A 24 -11.74 7.42 -4.40
CA SER A 24 -10.93 7.94 -3.30
C SER A 24 -9.46 7.77 -3.63
N GLU A 25 -8.64 8.76 -3.29
CA GLU A 25 -7.21 8.69 -3.54
C GLU A 25 -6.44 9.57 -2.55
N GLY A 26 -5.16 9.28 -2.39
CA GLY A 26 -4.29 10.06 -1.53
C GLY A 26 -3.01 9.32 -1.23
N GLU A 27 -2.23 9.88 -0.32
CA GLU A 27 -0.95 9.29 0.07
C GLU A 27 -1.10 8.49 1.35
N VAL A 28 -0.40 7.37 1.42
CA VAL A 28 -0.35 6.52 2.61
C VAL A 28 1.11 6.36 2.99
N ASP A 29 1.44 6.68 4.25
CA ASP A 29 2.78 6.50 4.79
C ASP A 29 2.84 5.16 5.51
N PHE A 30 3.72 4.28 5.03
CA PHE A 30 3.86 2.94 5.55
C PHE A 30 4.97 2.80 6.60
N GLU A 31 5.66 3.89 6.93
CA GLU A 31 6.86 3.80 7.76
C GLU A 31 6.60 3.08 9.08
N GLN A 32 5.49 3.36 9.74
CA GLN A 32 5.18 2.76 11.03
C GLN A 32 4.45 1.44 10.91
N GLU A 33 4.13 1.03 9.69
CA GLU A 33 3.39 -0.21 9.44
C GLU A 33 4.30 -1.35 9.00
N ILE A 34 5.57 -1.06 8.72
CA ILE A 34 6.54 -2.04 8.24
C ILE A 34 7.22 -2.68 9.45
N GLU A 35 6.50 -3.58 10.12
CA GLU A 35 7.00 -4.30 11.29
C GLU A 35 6.76 -5.79 11.13
N GLY A 36 7.64 -6.61 11.73
CA GLY A 36 7.54 -8.04 11.64
C GLY A 36 8.37 -8.61 10.50
N GLU A 37 8.61 -9.92 10.56
CA GLU A 37 9.54 -10.58 9.63
C GLU A 37 9.14 -10.43 8.18
N ILE A 38 7.85 -10.57 7.86
CA ILE A 38 7.38 -10.50 6.48
C ILE A 38 7.57 -9.11 5.89
N PHE A 39 7.54 -8.07 6.73
CA PHE A 39 7.64 -6.69 6.27
C PHE A 39 9.06 -6.13 6.36
N GLU A 40 9.98 -6.85 7.00
CA GLU A 40 11.33 -6.33 7.19
C GLU A 40 12.04 -5.99 5.87
N PRO A 41 11.95 -6.81 4.81
CA PRO A 41 12.58 -6.46 3.53
C PRO A 41 12.07 -5.14 2.95
N LEU A 42 10.87 -4.72 3.30
CA LEU A 42 10.29 -3.48 2.79
C LEU A 42 10.98 -2.24 3.38
N ARG A 43 11.78 -2.41 4.43
CA ARG A 43 12.58 -1.32 4.96
C ARG A 43 13.64 -0.85 3.98
N ASP A 44 14.06 -1.72 3.08
CA ASP A 44 14.98 -1.38 2.01
C ASP A 44 14.21 -0.66 0.92
N ILE A 45 14.54 0.60 0.67
CA ILE A 45 13.78 1.43 -0.28
C ILE A 45 13.67 0.81 -1.67
N PRO A 46 14.76 0.31 -2.28
CA PRO A 46 14.61 -0.35 -3.59
C PRO A 46 13.61 -1.50 -3.57
N TYR A 47 13.56 -2.27 -2.49
CA TYR A 47 12.60 -3.35 -2.36
C TYR A 47 11.19 -2.81 -2.16
N PHE A 48 11.04 -1.79 -1.33
CA PHE A 48 9.74 -1.15 -1.08
C PHE A 48 9.13 -0.65 -2.38
N LYS A 49 9.95 -0.11 -3.27
CA LYS A 49 9.48 0.41 -4.55
C LYS A 49 9.03 -0.68 -5.52
N ASN A 50 9.35 -1.94 -5.23
CA ASN A 50 9.09 -3.05 -6.15
C ASN A 50 7.72 -3.71 -5.91
N PHE A 51 6.76 -2.93 -5.48
CA PHE A 51 5.38 -3.41 -5.28
C PHE A 51 4.66 -3.49 -6.62
N ASN A 52 3.51 -4.18 -6.60
CA ASN A 52 2.56 -4.11 -7.72
C ASN A 52 1.15 -4.18 -7.15
N VAL A 53 0.17 -3.79 -7.98
CA VAL A 53 -1.25 -3.91 -7.61
C VAL A 53 -1.73 -5.26 -8.10
N ASN A 54 -2.15 -6.11 -7.16
CA ASN A 54 -2.63 -7.45 -7.49
C ASN A 54 -4.13 -7.42 -7.70
N GLN A 55 -4.58 -7.86 -8.89
CA GLN A 55 -5.99 -7.78 -9.25
C GLN A 55 -6.85 -8.81 -8.53
N GLU A 56 -6.28 -9.88 -8.05
CA GLU A 56 -7.02 -10.88 -7.28
C GLU A 56 -7.20 -10.47 -5.83
N LEU A 57 -6.14 -9.90 -5.23
CA LEU A 57 -6.18 -9.47 -3.84
C LEU A 57 -6.69 -8.04 -3.69
N HIS A 58 -6.74 -7.30 -4.80
CA HIS A 58 -7.25 -5.92 -4.85
C HIS A 58 -6.46 -4.95 -3.98
N THR A 59 -5.15 -5.18 -3.87
CA THR A 59 -4.28 -4.35 -3.04
C THR A 59 -2.84 -4.40 -3.56
N VAL A 60 -1.97 -3.61 -2.92
CA VAL A 60 -0.54 -3.64 -3.23
C VAL A 60 0.10 -4.86 -2.59
N VAL A 61 1.01 -5.50 -3.34
CA VAL A 61 1.70 -6.72 -2.92
C VAL A 61 3.16 -6.60 -3.28
N TRP A 62 4.03 -7.13 -2.43
CA TRP A 62 5.47 -7.15 -2.68
C TRP A 62 5.92 -8.56 -3.08
N PRO A 63 7.12 -8.70 -3.70
CA PRO A 63 7.55 -10.00 -4.23
C PRO A 63 7.64 -11.12 -3.21
N ASN A 64 7.83 -10.79 -1.92
CA ASN A 64 7.90 -11.81 -0.87
C ASN A 64 6.52 -12.23 -0.35
N GLY A 65 5.44 -11.73 -0.97
CA GLY A 65 4.07 -12.05 -0.54
C GLY A 65 3.50 -11.12 0.50
N ALA A 66 4.28 -10.13 0.96
CA ALA A 66 3.76 -9.15 1.90
C ALA A 66 2.68 -8.29 1.24
N ASP A 67 1.61 -7.99 1.97
CA ASP A 67 0.55 -7.13 1.47
C ASP A 67 -0.11 -6.41 2.64
N PHE A 68 -0.97 -5.45 2.29
CA PHE A 68 -1.81 -4.74 3.26
C PHE A 68 -3.25 -4.81 2.77
N ALA A 69 -4.17 -5.12 3.67
CA ALA A 69 -5.58 -5.25 3.30
C ALA A 69 -6.11 -3.93 2.73
N PRO A 70 -6.96 -3.97 1.69
CA PRO A 70 -7.54 -2.74 1.13
C PRO A 70 -8.26 -1.90 2.17
N GLU A 71 -8.95 -2.54 3.12
CA GLU A 71 -9.67 -1.83 4.19
C GLU A 71 -8.72 -1.00 5.03
N PHE A 72 -7.58 -1.57 5.36
CA PHE A 72 -6.56 -0.89 6.15
C PHE A 72 -6.05 0.36 5.44
N LEU A 73 -5.75 0.21 4.16
CA LEU A 73 -5.26 1.34 3.36
C LEU A 73 -6.33 2.41 3.21
N TYR A 74 -7.57 2.00 3.04
CA TYR A 74 -8.68 2.93 2.90
C TYR A 74 -8.85 3.76 4.16
N GLU A 75 -8.76 3.12 5.33
CA GLU A 75 -8.83 3.84 6.60
C GLU A 75 -7.69 4.83 6.77
N LYS A 76 -6.50 4.48 6.34
CA LYS A 76 -5.36 5.39 6.42
C LYS A 76 -5.59 6.64 5.57
N LEU A 77 -6.20 6.49 4.39
CA LEU A 77 -6.54 7.64 3.57
C LEU A 77 -7.51 8.56 4.29
N GLN A 78 -8.51 8.01 4.93
CA GLN A 78 -9.51 8.82 5.62
C GLN A 78 -8.92 9.55 6.83
N VAL A 79 -7.98 8.91 7.51
CA VAL A 79 -7.29 9.53 8.63
C VAL A 79 -6.44 10.71 8.16
N LEU A 80 -5.81 10.57 7.00
CA LEU A 80 -4.95 11.64 6.45
C LEU A 80 -5.77 12.76 5.82
N ALA A 81 -6.98 12.46 5.39
CA ALA A 81 -7.85 13.45 4.78
C ALA A 81 -8.50 14.33 5.84
#